data_fa751f68e8aac8f3843a2a082959a913
#
_entry.id   fa751f68e8aac8f3843a2a082959a913
#
_cell.length_a   1.000
_cell.length_b   1.000
_cell.length_c   1.000
_cell.angle_alpha   90.00
_cell.angle_beta   90.00
_cell.angle_gamma   90.00
#
_symmetry.space_group_name_H-M   'P 1'
#
loop_
_entity.id
_entity.type
_entity.pdbx_description
1 polymer ?
#
loop_
_entity_poly.entity_id
_entity_poly.type
_entity_poly.pdbx_seq_one_letter_code
_entity_poly.pdbx_strand_id
1 'polypeptide(L)'
;MRMLVGAGLLAIGAIALADASERNRPSGIKGTDDRTRVDIAEYPWRAIGRINRSGNFCTGVLVAEDEVLTAAHCFWNKRTNRWSQAQFFHFVVGYEKGKYAGAAKGVSYRTAFKSLPDLSNIKLEREDDWAVLKLDKPLGRKFGVVKIASGKGPEYLNQNLKNDVVFQAGYSRDYSHVLTVHKNCQITDFTKLRENSQPVFLHLCDATRGDSGSPIFVLSNGDYKLIGIHSATAQKTSGEVVGIAVPSRQFRSAVGDP
;
A
#
# COMPACT_ATOMS: atom_id res chain seq x y z
N MET A 1 -13.85 12.64 -66.53
CA MET A 1 -12.73 12.99 -65.66
C MET A 1 -13.29 13.53 -64.34
N ARG A 2 -13.44 12.68 -63.33
CA ARG A 2 -13.89 13.01 -61.97
C ARG A 2 -12.81 12.59 -61.00
N MET A 3 -12.18 13.55 -60.35
CA MET A 3 -11.21 13.37 -59.28
C MET A 3 -11.92 12.88 -58.02
N LEU A 4 -11.42 11.81 -57.45
CA LEU A 4 -11.66 11.39 -56.04
C LEU A 4 -10.53 12.01 -55.18
N VAL A 5 -10.86 12.90 -54.28
CA VAL A 5 -9.96 13.45 -53.25
C VAL A 5 -10.51 13.11 -51.88
N GLY A 6 -9.71 12.39 -51.09
CA GLY A 6 -9.58 12.61 -49.68
C GLY A 6 -10.41 11.82 -48.73
N ALA A 7 -9.82 10.81 -48.14
CA ALA A 7 -10.11 10.31 -46.81
C ALA A 7 -8.78 9.82 -46.17
N GLY A 8 -8.05 10.69 -45.53
CA GLY A 8 -6.73 10.32 -45.02
C GLY A 8 -6.21 11.18 -43.84
N LEU A 9 -7.07 11.84 -43.03
CA LEU A 9 -6.58 12.80 -42.02
C LEU A 9 -7.09 12.60 -40.58
N LEU A 10 -7.76 11.49 -40.27
CA LEU A 10 -8.34 11.31 -38.91
C LEU A 10 -7.62 10.31 -38.01
N ALA A 11 -6.61 9.57 -38.48
CA ALA A 11 -5.95 8.53 -37.67
C ALA A 11 -4.74 9.05 -36.84
N ILE A 12 -4.15 10.18 -37.18
CA ILE A 12 -2.88 10.64 -36.56
C ILE A 12 -3.11 11.29 -35.18
N GLY A 13 -4.28 11.91 -34.97
CA GLY A 13 -4.59 12.60 -33.70
C GLY A 13 -4.82 11.67 -32.50
N ALA A 14 -5.39 10.49 -32.72
CA ALA A 14 -5.72 9.56 -31.63
C ALA A 14 -4.48 8.86 -31.02
N ILE A 15 -3.48 8.54 -31.86
CA ILE A 15 -2.23 7.90 -31.40
C ILE A 15 -1.39 8.88 -30.58
N ALA A 16 -1.32 10.15 -30.99
CA ALA A 16 -0.54 11.16 -30.26
C ALA A 16 -1.17 11.52 -28.91
N LEU A 17 -2.50 11.48 -28.77
CA LEU A 17 -3.20 11.74 -27.50
C LEU A 17 -3.04 10.56 -26.51
N ALA A 18 -3.06 9.32 -26.97
CA ALA A 18 -2.82 8.16 -26.14
C ALA A 18 -1.38 8.15 -25.55
N ASP A 19 -0.37 8.44 -26.39
CA ASP A 19 1.05 8.47 -25.97
C ASP A 19 1.33 9.67 -25.00
N ALA A 20 0.65 10.79 -25.15
CA ALA A 20 0.77 11.92 -24.21
C ALA A 20 0.14 11.61 -22.83
N SER A 21 -0.97 10.86 -22.80
CA SER A 21 -1.62 10.46 -21.54
C SER A 21 -0.78 9.44 -20.76
N GLU A 22 -0.08 8.54 -21.45
CA GLU A 22 0.82 7.57 -20.83
C GLU A 22 2.07 8.21 -20.23
N ARG A 23 2.63 9.23 -20.88
CA ARG A 23 3.82 9.96 -20.38
C ARG A 23 3.58 10.74 -19.09
N ASN A 24 2.36 11.17 -18.83
CA ASN A 24 2.00 11.96 -17.63
C ASN A 24 1.41 11.10 -16.50
N ARG A 25 1.33 9.77 -16.65
CA ARG A 25 0.77 8.90 -15.63
C ARG A 25 1.68 8.80 -14.42
N PRO A 26 1.16 8.97 -13.16
CA PRO A 26 1.95 8.76 -11.97
C PRO A 26 2.54 7.34 -11.93
N SER A 27 3.82 7.23 -11.55
CA SER A 27 4.46 5.93 -11.39
C SER A 27 3.70 5.09 -10.37
N GLY A 28 3.26 3.89 -10.77
CA GLY A 28 2.50 2.97 -9.94
C GLY A 28 1.03 2.82 -10.30
N ILE A 29 0.53 3.60 -11.26
CA ILE A 29 -0.79 3.40 -11.87
C ILE A 29 -0.65 2.37 -13.01
N LYS A 30 -1.49 1.33 -13.00
CA LYS A 30 -1.46 0.21 -13.94
C LYS A 30 -2.64 0.32 -14.90
N GLY A 31 -2.42 0.95 -16.05
CA GLY A 31 -3.51 1.23 -16.99
C GLY A 31 -4.31 2.49 -16.61
N THR A 32 -5.62 2.39 -16.52
CA THR A 32 -6.48 3.46 -16.00
C THR A 32 -6.30 3.59 -14.49
N ASP A 33 -6.46 4.80 -13.96
CA ASP A 33 -6.47 5.02 -12.50
C ASP A 33 -7.85 4.63 -11.95
N ASP A 34 -7.93 3.47 -11.32
CA ASP A 34 -9.16 2.88 -10.80
C ASP A 34 -9.38 3.20 -9.30
N ARG A 35 -8.56 4.09 -8.73
CA ARG A 35 -8.71 4.52 -7.34
C ARG A 35 -9.92 5.43 -7.18
N THR A 36 -10.73 5.15 -6.18
CA THR A 36 -11.91 5.92 -5.81
C THR A 36 -11.85 6.39 -4.36
N ARG A 37 -12.52 7.50 -4.04
CA ARG A 37 -12.69 7.94 -2.65
C ARG A 37 -13.68 7.06 -1.92
N VAL A 38 -13.52 6.96 -0.60
CA VAL A 38 -14.41 6.21 0.30
C VAL A 38 -14.82 7.08 1.47
N ASP A 39 -15.91 6.70 2.13
CA ASP A 39 -16.27 7.31 3.41
C ASP A 39 -15.32 6.81 4.50
N ILE A 40 -14.47 7.71 4.98
CA ILE A 40 -13.46 7.41 6.01
C ILE A 40 -14.05 7.14 7.39
N ALA A 41 -15.35 7.33 7.60
CA ALA A 41 -16.05 6.96 8.82
C ALA A 41 -16.49 5.50 8.85
N GLU A 42 -16.55 4.86 7.68
CA GLU A 42 -16.95 3.46 7.56
C GLU A 42 -15.79 2.49 7.79
N TYR A 43 -16.11 1.30 8.30
CA TYR A 43 -15.17 0.18 8.41
C TYR A 43 -15.01 -0.51 7.03
N PRO A 44 -13.81 -0.90 6.62
CA PRO A 44 -12.54 -0.87 7.36
C PRO A 44 -11.76 0.45 7.23
N TRP A 45 -12.24 1.42 6.44
CA TRP A 45 -11.53 2.64 6.04
C TRP A 45 -11.18 3.52 7.23
N ARG A 46 -12.03 3.57 8.26
CA ARG A 46 -11.76 4.33 9.50
C ARG A 46 -10.58 3.81 10.31
N ALA A 47 -10.13 2.56 10.07
CA ALA A 47 -8.93 2.00 10.72
C ALA A 47 -7.64 2.30 9.95
N ILE A 48 -7.71 2.95 8.79
CA ILE A 48 -6.57 3.32 7.96
C ILE A 48 -6.20 4.78 8.20
N GLY A 49 -4.91 5.06 8.30
CA GLY A 49 -4.42 6.40 8.56
C GLY A 49 -3.09 6.71 7.91
N ARG A 50 -2.70 7.97 8.01
CA ARG A 50 -1.38 8.43 7.61
C ARG A 50 -0.39 8.31 8.76
N ILE A 51 0.82 7.85 8.45
CA ILE A 51 1.98 7.91 9.34
C ILE A 51 2.82 9.09 8.88
N ASN A 52 2.72 10.20 9.61
CA ASN A 52 3.38 11.46 9.28
C ASN A 52 4.73 11.59 9.98
N ARG A 53 5.75 12.09 9.25
CA ARG A 53 7.06 12.47 9.79
C ARG A 53 7.64 13.61 8.95
N SER A 54 7.83 14.80 9.55
CA SER A 54 8.59 15.92 8.95
C SER A 54 8.24 16.18 7.46
N GLY A 55 6.94 16.35 7.16
CA GLY A 55 6.45 16.64 5.81
C GLY A 55 6.36 15.45 4.86
N ASN A 56 6.85 14.28 5.25
CA ASN A 56 6.64 13.03 4.54
C ASN A 56 5.57 12.18 5.23
N PHE A 57 4.98 11.27 4.48
CA PHE A 57 4.01 10.33 5.02
C PHE A 57 4.07 8.96 4.33
N CYS A 58 3.60 7.98 5.05
CA CYS A 58 3.24 6.65 4.61
C CYS A 58 1.80 6.36 5.01
N THR A 59 1.26 5.24 4.59
CA THR A 59 -0.03 4.72 5.05
C THR A 59 0.19 3.64 6.09
N GLY A 60 -0.73 3.51 7.03
CA GLY A 60 -0.75 2.43 8.02
C GLY A 60 -2.18 2.02 8.35
N VAL A 61 -2.33 0.86 8.96
CA VAL A 61 -3.61 0.28 9.38
C VAL A 61 -3.57 -0.18 10.83
N LEU A 62 -4.62 0.11 11.60
CA LEU A 62 -4.77 -0.40 12.97
C LEU A 62 -5.00 -1.91 12.95
N VAL A 63 -4.13 -2.64 13.62
CA VAL A 63 -4.14 -4.12 13.72
C VAL A 63 -4.32 -4.63 15.15
N ALA A 64 -4.12 -3.76 16.15
CA ALA A 64 -4.46 -3.95 17.56
C ALA A 64 -4.90 -2.61 18.16
N GLU A 65 -5.31 -2.58 19.43
CA GLU A 65 -5.82 -1.36 20.08
C GLU A 65 -4.89 -0.16 19.93
N ASP A 66 -3.59 -0.37 20.03
CA ASP A 66 -2.57 0.68 19.98
C ASP A 66 -1.40 0.30 19.04
N GLU A 67 -1.65 -0.55 18.03
CA GLU A 67 -0.65 -0.96 17.07
C GLU A 67 -1.09 -0.67 15.64
N VAL A 68 -0.15 -0.12 14.87
CA VAL A 68 -0.31 0.20 13.45
C VAL A 68 0.71 -0.57 12.63
N LEU A 69 0.23 -1.32 11.66
CA LEU A 69 1.08 -1.98 10.67
C LEU A 69 1.36 -1.03 9.50
N THR A 70 2.60 -1.01 9.03
CA THR A 70 3.08 -0.20 7.90
C THR A 70 4.35 -0.80 7.29
N ALA A 71 4.96 -0.13 6.31
CA ALA A 71 6.23 -0.52 5.72
C ALA A 71 7.44 -0.06 6.58
N ALA A 72 8.46 -0.92 6.72
CA ALA A 72 9.65 -0.62 7.52
C ALA A 72 10.48 0.54 6.95
N HIS A 73 10.57 0.65 5.61
CA HIS A 73 11.32 1.74 4.98
C HIS A 73 10.79 3.14 5.32
N CYS A 74 9.55 3.26 5.81
CA CYS A 74 8.97 4.53 6.29
C CYS A 74 9.75 5.11 7.47
N PHE A 75 10.42 4.26 8.24
CA PHE A 75 11.23 4.65 9.40
C PHE A 75 12.66 5.00 9.04
N TRP A 76 13.14 4.63 7.85
CA TRP A 76 14.48 4.98 7.39
C TRP A 76 14.56 6.43 6.91
N ASN A 77 15.52 7.17 7.43
CA ASN A 77 15.79 8.54 7.01
C ASN A 77 16.99 8.58 6.06
N LYS A 78 16.72 8.66 4.77
CA LYS A 78 17.76 8.71 3.71
C LYS A 78 18.70 9.91 3.84
N ARG A 79 18.26 11.04 4.43
CA ARG A 79 19.08 12.24 4.58
C ARG A 79 20.16 12.07 5.64
N THR A 80 19.85 11.33 6.70
CA THR A 80 20.78 11.10 7.83
C THR A 80 21.38 9.71 7.84
N ASN A 81 20.96 8.83 6.90
CA ASN A 81 21.28 7.41 6.85
C ASN A 81 21.10 6.70 8.21
N ARG A 82 19.93 6.94 8.84
CA ARG A 82 19.60 6.36 10.15
C ARG A 82 18.12 6.01 10.23
N TRP A 83 17.81 5.03 11.05
CA TRP A 83 16.46 4.74 11.49
C TRP A 83 15.98 5.87 12.41
N SER A 84 14.77 6.36 12.13
CA SER A 84 14.16 7.42 12.93
C SER A 84 13.54 6.83 14.18
N GLN A 85 13.64 7.55 15.31
CA GLN A 85 12.99 7.17 16.55
C GLN A 85 11.48 7.23 16.41
N ALA A 86 10.75 6.31 17.06
CA ALA A 86 9.29 6.19 16.97
C ALA A 86 8.54 7.48 17.32
N GLN A 87 9.04 8.23 18.28
CA GLN A 87 8.44 9.48 18.75
C GLN A 87 8.33 10.60 17.71
N PHE A 88 9.02 10.47 16.56
CA PHE A 88 8.90 11.41 15.46
C PHE A 88 7.76 11.09 14.51
N PHE A 89 7.07 9.97 14.73
CA PHE A 89 5.94 9.55 13.92
C PHE A 89 4.61 9.84 14.59
N HIS A 90 3.68 10.35 13.82
CA HIS A 90 2.30 10.58 14.24
C HIS A 90 1.38 9.79 13.31
N PHE A 91 0.61 8.89 13.90
CA PHE A 91 -0.45 8.21 13.18
C PHE A 91 -1.73 9.00 13.27
N VAL A 92 -2.35 9.27 12.13
CA VAL A 92 -3.53 10.12 12.01
C VAL A 92 -4.61 9.37 11.25
N VAL A 93 -5.71 9.02 11.93
CA VAL A 93 -6.87 8.32 11.34
C VAL A 93 -7.96 9.29 10.93
N GLY A 94 -8.76 8.89 9.93
CA GLY A 94 -9.84 9.72 9.42
C GLY A 94 -9.33 11.06 8.91
N TYR A 95 -8.19 11.08 8.23
CA TYR A 95 -7.62 12.30 7.68
C TYR A 95 -8.29 12.65 6.36
N GLU A 96 -8.88 13.82 6.28
CA GLU A 96 -9.41 14.39 5.06
C GLU A 96 -9.24 15.91 5.04
N LYS A 97 -8.57 16.45 4.00
CA LYS A 97 -8.44 17.90 3.73
C LYS A 97 -8.01 18.71 4.96
N GLY A 98 -7.01 18.22 5.71
CA GLY A 98 -6.47 18.89 6.88
C GLY A 98 -7.20 18.61 8.20
N LYS A 99 -8.36 17.96 8.17
CA LYS A 99 -9.09 17.48 9.36
C LYS A 99 -8.75 16.02 9.62
N TYR A 100 -8.91 15.58 10.86
CA TYR A 100 -8.72 14.17 11.25
C TYR A 100 -9.62 13.80 12.44
N ALA A 101 -9.97 12.52 12.52
CA ALA A 101 -10.83 12.02 13.59
C ALA A 101 -10.07 11.61 14.85
N GLY A 102 -8.79 11.26 14.72
CA GLY A 102 -7.91 10.91 15.83
C GLY A 102 -6.45 10.91 15.44
N ALA A 103 -5.58 11.13 16.45
CA ALA A 103 -4.14 11.09 16.29
C ALA A 103 -3.46 10.50 17.53
N ALA A 104 -2.36 9.79 17.31
CA ALA A 104 -1.49 9.25 18.34
C ALA A 104 -0.02 9.34 17.91
N LYS A 105 0.88 9.39 18.88
CA LYS A 105 2.32 9.44 18.69
C LYS A 105 2.92 8.04 18.83
N GLY A 106 3.95 7.75 18.05
CA GLY A 106 4.69 6.51 18.16
C GLY A 106 5.51 6.45 19.46
N VAL A 107 5.50 5.30 20.12
CA VAL A 107 6.28 5.00 21.33
C VAL A 107 7.49 4.13 21.00
N SER A 108 7.27 3.08 20.25
CA SER A 108 8.28 2.14 19.78
C SER A 108 7.84 1.52 18.46
N TYR A 109 8.70 0.83 17.76
CA TYR A 109 8.32 -0.01 16.64
C TYR A 109 9.18 -1.26 16.58
N ARG A 110 8.66 -2.31 15.97
CA ARG A 110 9.35 -3.56 15.68
C ARG A 110 9.24 -3.87 14.18
N THR A 111 10.23 -4.55 13.66
CA THR A 111 10.36 -4.92 12.24
C THR A 111 10.72 -6.40 12.12
N ALA A 112 11.00 -6.86 10.92
CA ALA A 112 11.56 -8.20 10.66
C ALA A 112 12.91 -8.44 11.36
N PHE A 113 13.62 -7.37 11.74
CA PHE A 113 14.97 -7.46 12.29
C PHE A 113 14.96 -7.40 13.81
N LYS A 114 15.74 -8.27 14.48
CA LYS A 114 16.02 -8.18 15.92
C LYS A 114 16.84 -6.92 16.26
N SER A 115 17.77 -6.54 15.39
CA SER A 115 18.51 -5.26 15.44
C SER A 115 18.41 -4.59 14.08
N LEU A 116 18.16 -3.28 14.08
CA LEU A 116 17.95 -2.53 12.85
C LEU A 116 19.25 -2.46 12.03
N PRO A 117 19.26 -2.94 10.78
CA PRO A 117 20.44 -2.90 9.93
C PRO A 117 20.76 -1.48 9.48
N ASP A 118 22.02 -1.21 9.16
CA ASP A 118 22.40 0.00 8.44
C ASP A 118 22.05 -0.14 6.96
N LEU A 119 21.12 0.66 6.48
CA LEU A 119 20.67 0.67 5.08
C LEU A 119 21.45 1.65 4.20
N SER A 120 22.57 2.22 4.67
CA SER A 120 23.39 3.12 3.86
C SER A 120 23.99 2.39 2.64
N ASN A 121 24.41 1.15 2.85
CA ASN A 121 25.11 0.32 1.86
C ASN A 121 24.37 -0.97 1.50
N ILE A 122 23.26 -1.28 2.16
CA ILE A 122 22.43 -2.45 1.87
C ILE A 122 21.01 -2.04 1.55
N LYS A 123 20.36 -2.80 0.68
CA LYS A 123 18.97 -2.60 0.33
C LYS A 123 18.08 -3.41 1.26
N LEU A 124 17.07 -2.76 1.85
CA LEU A 124 16.02 -3.46 2.56
C LEU A 124 15.28 -4.41 1.61
N GLU A 125 15.22 -5.67 2.00
CA GLU A 125 14.54 -6.69 1.21
C GLU A 125 13.03 -6.52 1.29
N ARG A 126 12.33 -6.84 0.21
CA ARG A 126 10.89 -6.54 0.11
C ARG A 126 10.05 -7.39 1.05
N GLU A 127 10.44 -8.64 1.28
CA GLU A 127 9.79 -9.54 2.23
C GLU A 127 9.91 -9.10 3.69
N ASP A 128 10.92 -8.30 4.03
CA ASP A 128 11.20 -7.79 5.37
C ASP A 128 10.70 -6.34 5.57
N ASP A 129 10.10 -5.75 4.54
CA ASP A 129 9.67 -4.35 4.54
C ASP A 129 8.33 -4.15 5.26
N TRP A 130 8.27 -4.57 6.51
CA TRP A 130 7.13 -4.34 7.40
C TRP A 130 7.58 -3.84 8.77
N ALA A 131 6.72 -3.05 9.40
CA ALA A 131 6.90 -2.58 10.76
C ALA A 131 5.57 -2.45 11.50
N VAL A 132 5.58 -2.75 12.81
CA VAL A 132 4.47 -2.50 13.71
C VAL A 132 4.85 -1.35 14.63
N LEU A 133 4.15 -0.23 14.51
CA LEU A 133 4.32 0.97 15.33
C LEU A 133 3.38 0.91 16.54
N LYS A 134 3.94 0.93 17.75
CA LYS A 134 3.20 1.07 19.00
C LYS A 134 2.84 2.53 19.21
N LEU A 135 1.59 2.82 19.55
CA LEU A 135 1.06 4.15 19.78
C LEU A 135 0.95 4.47 21.27
N ASP A 136 0.95 5.76 21.61
CA ASP A 136 0.71 6.27 22.96
C ASP A 136 -0.79 6.31 23.36
N LYS A 137 -1.69 5.99 22.40
CA LYS A 137 -3.15 5.97 22.63
C LYS A 137 -3.79 4.78 21.93
N PRO A 138 -4.79 4.14 22.55
CA PRO A 138 -5.48 2.97 21.99
C PRO A 138 -6.54 3.39 20.95
N LEU A 139 -6.09 3.89 19.79
CA LEU A 139 -7.00 4.36 18.74
C LEU A 139 -7.85 3.22 18.18
N GLY A 140 -7.36 1.97 18.22
CA GLY A 140 -8.10 0.80 17.75
C GLY A 140 -9.40 0.55 18.51
N ARG A 141 -9.49 0.94 19.79
CA ARG A 141 -10.74 0.86 20.56
C ARG A 141 -11.85 1.70 19.95
N LYS A 142 -11.50 2.89 19.43
CA LYS A 142 -12.47 3.83 18.86
C LYS A 142 -12.73 3.57 17.38
N PHE A 143 -11.68 3.31 16.61
CA PHE A 143 -11.77 3.24 15.15
C PHE A 143 -11.88 1.81 14.62
N GLY A 144 -11.75 0.80 15.50
CA GLY A 144 -11.70 -0.60 15.12
C GLY A 144 -10.30 -1.03 14.66
N VAL A 145 -10.12 -2.32 14.58
CA VAL A 145 -8.89 -2.97 14.09
C VAL A 145 -9.21 -3.88 12.93
N VAL A 146 -8.27 -4.07 12.02
CA VAL A 146 -8.46 -4.99 10.90
C VAL A 146 -7.82 -6.32 11.22
N LYS A 147 -8.59 -7.40 11.14
CA LYS A 147 -8.10 -8.76 11.39
C LYS A 147 -7.09 -9.18 10.34
N ILE A 148 -5.94 -9.69 10.79
CA ILE A 148 -4.90 -10.22 9.93
C ILE A 148 -5.30 -11.63 9.47
N ALA A 149 -5.20 -11.87 8.18
CA ALA A 149 -5.49 -13.19 7.61
C ALA A 149 -4.47 -14.23 8.06
N SER A 150 -4.95 -15.43 8.37
CA SER A 150 -4.12 -16.58 8.79
C SER A 150 -3.54 -17.37 7.62
N GLY A 151 -3.90 -17.06 6.39
CA GLY A 151 -3.51 -17.76 5.19
C GLY A 151 -2.00 -17.82 4.92
N LYS A 152 -1.62 -18.74 4.04
CA LYS A 152 -0.21 -18.98 3.66
C LYS A 152 0.26 -18.12 2.49
N GLY A 153 -0.67 -17.57 1.69
CA GLY A 153 -0.42 -16.69 0.56
C GLY A 153 -1.07 -17.15 -0.75
N PRO A 154 -0.79 -18.36 -1.28
CA PRO A 154 -1.28 -18.77 -2.60
C PRO A 154 -2.81 -18.74 -2.76
N GLU A 155 -3.58 -18.94 -1.68
CA GLU A 155 -5.03 -18.89 -1.69
C GLU A 155 -5.59 -17.50 -2.05
N TYR A 156 -4.78 -16.44 -1.93
CA TYR A 156 -5.17 -15.07 -2.26
C TYR A 156 -4.85 -14.67 -3.70
N LEU A 157 -4.29 -15.57 -4.51
CA LEU A 157 -4.12 -15.35 -5.94
C LEU A 157 -5.50 -15.28 -6.61
N ASN A 158 -5.67 -14.37 -7.54
CA ASN A 158 -6.95 -14.15 -8.23
C ASN A 158 -7.57 -15.42 -8.82
N GLN A 159 -6.73 -16.29 -9.38
CA GLN A 159 -7.16 -17.59 -9.91
C GLN A 159 -7.77 -18.53 -8.85
N ASN A 160 -7.49 -18.30 -7.56
CA ASN A 160 -7.96 -19.10 -6.44
C ASN A 160 -9.12 -18.43 -5.68
N LEU A 161 -9.35 -17.14 -5.93
CA LEU A 161 -10.48 -16.39 -5.37
C LEU A 161 -11.73 -16.69 -6.20
N LYS A 162 -12.78 -17.20 -5.55
CA LYS A 162 -14.05 -17.50 -6.22
C LYS A 162 -14.93 -16.25 -6.36
N ASN A 163 -15.39 -15.75 -5.21
CA ASN A 163 -16.26 -14.57 -5.10
C ASN A 163 -15.64 -13.48 -4.22
N ASP A 164 -14.43 -13.71 -3.74
CA ASP A 164 -13.73 -12.77 -2.86
C ASP A 164 -13.14 -11.62 -3.69
N VAL A 165 -13.17 -10.42 -3.13
CA VAL A 165 -12.70 -9.21 -3.80
C VAL A 165 -11.48 -8.66 -3.08
N VAL A 166 -10.45 -8.33 -3.84
CA VAL A 166 -9.22 -7.71 -3.33
C VAL A 166 -9.33 -6.19 -3.38
N PHE A 167 -8.89 -5.53 -2.32
CA PHE A 167 -8.84 -4.08 -2.19
C PHE A 167 -7.45 -3.64 -1.74
N GLN A 168 -7.01 -2.50 -2.22
CA GLN A 168 -5.92 -1.74 -1.61
C GLN A 168 -6.42 -0.36 -1.24
N ALA A 169 -6.08 0.12 -0.04
CA ALA A 169 -6.49 1.44 0.41
C ALA A 169 -5.31 2.22 0.98
N GLY A 170 -5.15 3.48 0.58
CA GLY A 170 -4.04 4.27 1.08
C GLY A 170 -4.14 5.76 0.79
N TYR A 171 -3.20 6.49 1.40
CA TYR A 171 -2.97 7.90 1.16
C TYR A 171 -1.84 8.06 0.16
N SER A 172 -2.19 8.25 -1.09
CA SER A 172 -1.25 8.47 -2.17
C SER A 172 -0.82 9.94 -2.25
N ARG A 173 0.38 10.23 -2.70
CA ARG A 173 0.91 11.61 -2.75
C ARG A 173 0.14 12.51 -3.71
N ASP A 174 -0.32 11.96 -4.81
CA ASP A 174 -1.18 12.62 -5.80
C ASP A 174 -2.61 12.83 -5.28
N TYR A 175 -3.06 12.06 -4.29
CA TYR A 175 -4.30 12.22 -3.52
C TYR A 175 -4.02 12.45 -2.03
N SER A 176 -3.02 13.26 -1.69
CA SER A 176 -2.45 13.37 -0.32
C SER A 176 -3.45 13.79 0.76
N HIS A 177 -4.59 14.33 0.40
CA HIS A 177 -5.58 14.85 1.34
C HIS A 177 -6.82 13.98 1.52
N VAL A 178 -6.89 12.83 0.87
CA VAL A 178 -8.03 11.91 0.95
C VAL A 178 -7.55 10.46 0.93
N LEU A 179 -8.28 9.58 1.58
CA LEU A 179 -8.09 8.14 1.43
C LEU A 179 -8.69 7.68 0.10
N THR A 180 -7.91 6.93 -0.65
CA THR A 180 -8.38 6.29 -1.89
C THR A 180 -8.29 4.78 -1.78
N VAL A 181 -9.15 4.10 -2.54
CA VAL A 181 -9.24 2.63 -2.59
C VAL A 181 -9.30 2.19 -4.03
N HIS A 182 -8.43 1.27 -4.41
CA HIS A 182 -8.58 0.47 -5.63
C HIS A 182 -9.35 -0.80 -5.28
N LYS A 183 -10.59 -0.91 -5.77
CA LYS A 183 -11.47 -2.06 -5.57
C LYS A 183 -11.29 -3.07 -6.69
N ASN A 184 -11.37 -4.36 -6.34
CA ASN A 184 -11.26 -5.47 -7.29
C ASN A 184 -9.92 -5.48 -8.06
N CYS A 185 -8.86 -5.05 -7.42
CA CYS A 185 -7.52 -5.21 -7.97
C CYS A 185 -7.03 -6.66 -7.83
N GLN A 186 -5.93 -7.00 -8.47
CA GLN A 186 -5.52 -8.40 -8.61
C GLN A 186 -4.20 -8.69 -7.90
N ILE A 187 -4.15 -9.84 -7.22
CA ILE A 187 -2.90 -10.50 -6.81
C ILE A 187 -2.53 -11.50 -7.90
N THR A 188 -1.52 -11.17 -8.67
CA THR A 188 -1.15 -11.96 -9.88
C THR A 188 -0.17 -13.07 -9.59
N ASP A 189 0.65 -12.93 -8.55
CA ASP A 189 1.69 -13.90 -8.23
C ASP A 189 2.04 -13.90 -6.73
N PHE A 190 2.54 -15.04 -6.26
CA PHE A 190 3.10 -15.24 -4.93
C PHE A 190 4.46 -15.91 -5.10
N THR A 191 5.51 -15.11 -5.18
CA THR A 191 6.80 -15.54 -5.68
C THR A 191 7.97 -15.03 -4.85
N LYS A 192 9.08 -15.73 -4.89
CA LYS A 192 10.35 -15.29 -4.35
C LYS A 192 11.04 -14.34 -5.34
N LEU A 193 11.50 -13.21 -4.87
CA LEU A 193 12.26 -12.27 -5.71
C LEU A 193 13.72 -12.71 -5.88
N ARG A 194 14.20 -13.60 -4.99
CA ARG A 194 15.53 -14.23 -5.01
C ARG A 194 15.43 -15.63 -4.43
N GLU A 195 16.38 -16.48 -4.74
CA GLU A 195 16.39 -17.90 -4.38
C GLU A 195 16.15 -18.13 -2.88
N ASN A 196 16.85 -17.40 -2.00
CA ASN A 196 16.79 -17.55 -0.55
C ASN A 196 15.82 -16.58 0.15
N SER A 197 14.99 -15.83 -0.61
CA SER A 197 14.03 -14.90 -0.04
C SER A 197 12.72 -15.57 0.37
N GLN A 198 11.97 -14.92 1.26
CA GLN A 198 10.58 -15.28 1.49
C GLN A 198 9.72 -14.76 0.34
N PRO A 199 8.61 -15.45 -0.01
CA PRO A 199 7.77 -15.01 -1.10
C PRO A 199 7.01 -13.73 -0.74
N VAL A 200 6.77 -12.91 -1.76
CA VAL A 200 5.96 -11.68 -1.75
C VAL A 200 4.79 -11.82 -2.71
N PHE A 201 3.78 -10.96 -2.56
CA PHE A 201 2.75 -10.79 -3.59
C PHE A 201 3.23 -9.83 -4.67
N LEU A 202 2.94 -10.19 -5.94
CA LEU A 202 2.87 -9.23 -7.03
C LEU A 202 1.39 -8.90 -7.28
N HIS A 203 1.08 -7.61 -7.45
CA HIS A 203 -0.30 -7.15 -7.58
C HIS A 203 -0.45 -6.01 -8.58
N LEU A 204 -1.66 -5.86 -9.11
CA LEU A 204 -2.05 -4.81 -10.03
C LEU A 204 -2.86 -3.68 -9.39
N CYS A 205 -2.94 -3.65 -8.06
CA CYS A 205 -3.58 -2.51 -7.38
C CYS A 205 -2.79 -1.23 -7.63
N ASP A 206 -3.47 -0.15 -8.00
CA ASP A 206 -2.86 1.17 -8.20
C ASP A 206 -2.35 1.74 -6.89
N ALA A 207 -1.07 2.10 -6.88
CA ALA A 207 -0.39 2.60 -5.70
C ALA A 207 0.73 3.55 -6.12
N THR A 208 0.75 4.75 -5.58
CA THR A 208 1.79 5.74 -5.85
C THR A 208 2.63 6.02 -4.59
N ARG A 209 3.50 7.02 -4.63
CA ARG A 209 4.25 7.43 -3.43
C ARG A 209 3.27 7.83 -2.32
N GLY A 210 3.53 7.39 -1.08
CA GLY A 210 2.62 7.58 0.06
C GLY A 210 1.82 6.32 0.40
N ASP A 211 1.57 5.44 -0.58
CA ASP A 211 0.94 4.14 -0.37
C ASP A 211 1.85 3.10 0.30
N SER A 212 3.09 3.43 0.61
CA SER A 212 3.97 2.58 1.42
C SER A 212 3.30 2.20 2.73
N GLY A 213 3.14 0.89 2.97
CA GLY A 213 2.41 0.34 4.11
C GLY A 213 0.88 0.29 3.95
N SER A 214 0.34 0.69 2.80
CA SER A 214 -1.09 0.56 2.49
C SER A 214 -1.55 -0.89 2.63
N PRO A 215 -2.63 -1.15 3.39
CA PRO A 215 -3.18 -2.49 3.54
C PRO A 215 -3.78 -3.00 2.23
N ILE A 216 -3.56 -4.29 2.00
CA ILE A 216 -4.26 -5.07 0.98
C ILE A 216 -5.20 -6.03 1.70
N PHE A 217 -6.48 -5.94 1.37
CA PHE A 217 -7.54 -6.73 1.98
C PHE A 217 -8.12 -7.73 0.99
N VAL A 218 -8.67 -8.79 1.53
CA VAL A 218 -9.68 -9.60 0.87
C VAL A 218 -11.01 -9.42 1.60
N LEU A 219 -12.07 -9.14 0.85
CA LEU A 219 -13.44 -9.20 1.36
C LEU A 219 -14.00 -10.58 1.03
N SER A 220 -14.25 -11.37 2.08
CA SER A 220 -14.76 -12.72 1.98
C SER A 220 -15.93 -12.88 2.96
N ASN A 221 -17.09 -13.29 2.46
CA ASN A 221 -18.31 -13.49 3.26
C ASN A 221 -18.69 -12.29 4.16
N GLY A 222 -18.46 -11.07 3.67
CA GLY A 222 -18.75 -9.83 4.41
C GLY A 222 -17.64 -9.38 5.38
N ASP A 223 -16.57 -10.16 5.56
CA ASP A 223 -15.46 -9.84 6.43
C ASP A 223 -14.24 -9.33 5.65
N TYR A 224 -13.69 -8.19 6.07
CA TYR A 224 -12.41 -7.70 5.60
C TYR A 224 -11.26 -8.38 6.36
N LYS A 225 -10.34 -9.00 5.64
CA LYS A 225 -9.14 -9.64 6.19
C LYS A 225 -7.89 -9.04 5.53
N LEU A 226 -6.96 -8.58 6.33
CA LEU A 226 -5.69 -8.04 5.89
C LEU A 226 -4.78 -9.18 5.41
N ILE A 227 -4.51 -9.25 4.11
CA ILE A 227 -3.68 -10.29 3.50
C ILE A 227 -2.23 -9.84 3.28
N GLY A 228 -1.97 -8.53 3.24
CA GLY A 228 -0.63 -7.98 3.02
C GLY A 228 -0.60 -6.47 3.11
N ILE A 229 0.59 -5.90 2.99
CA ILE A 229 0.83 -4.45 2.90
C ILE A 229 1.69 -4.12 1.69
N HIS A 230 1.37 -3.01 1.01
CA HIS A 230 2.16 -2.52 -0.13
C HIS A 230 3.54 -2.03 0.32
N SER A 231 4.59 -2.52 -0.33
CA SER A 231 5.98 -2.15 -0.09
C SER A 231 6.54 -1.25 -1.20
N ALA A 232 6.34 -1.66 -2.45
CA ALA A 232 6.97 -0.97 -3.58
C ALA A 232 6.22 -1.18 -4.89
N THR A 233 6.54 -0.33 -5.85
CA THR A 233 6.23 -0.53 -7.27
C THR A 233 7.52 -0.92 -8.00
N ALA A 234 7.43 -1.87 -8.93
CA ALA A 234 8.53 -2.32 -9.76
C ALA A 234 8.06 -2.45 -11.21
N GLN A 235 8.99 -2.42 -12.13
CA GLN A 235 8.75 -2.74 -13.54
C GLN A 235 9.43 -4.08 -13.86
N LYS A 236 8.68 -5.01 -14.42
CA LYS A 236 9.22 -6.28 -14.93
C LYS A 236 10.08 -6.04 -16.17
N THR A 237 10.89 -7.01 -16.53
CA THR A 237 11.67 -6.98 -17.80
C THR A 237 10.80 -6.87 -19.03
N SER A 238 9.54 -7.34 -18.96
CA SER A 238 8.51 -7.18 -20.01
C SER A 238 8.02 -5.74 -20.17
N GLY A 239 8.39 -4.81 -19.27
CA GLY A 239 7.84 -3.46 -19.22
C GLY A 239 6.59 -3.31 -18.33
N GLU A 240 5.97 -4.41 -17.91
CA GLU A 240 4.78 -4.40 -17.05
C GLU A 240 5.10 -3.80 -15.66
N VAL A 241 4.27 -2.86 -15.21
CA VAL A 241 4.36 -2.26 -13.87
C VAL A 241 3.56 -3.10 -12.88
N VAL A 242 4.19 -3.53 -11.80
CA VAL A 242 3.55 -4.31 -10.73
C VAL A 242 3.82 -3.71 -9.37
N GLY A 243 2.89 -3.88 -8.44
CA GLY A 243 3.11 -3.64 -7.02
C GLY A 243 3.74 -4.86 -6.37
N ILE A 244 4.55 -4.63 -5.34
CA ILE A 244 5.12 -5.67 -4.47
C ILE A 244 4.53 -5.47 -3.09
N ALA A 245 3.98 -6.53 -2.49
CA ALA A 245 3.43 -6.47 -1.14
C ALA A 245 3.98 -7.57 -0.24
N VAL A 246 4.16 -7.23 1.03
CA VAL A 246 4.55 -8.18 2.08
C VAL A 246 3.31 -8.94 2.52
N PRO A 247 3.28 -10.30 2.42
CA PRO A 247 2.13 -11.10 2.82
C PRO A 247 1.95 -11.13 4.35
N SER A 248 0.72 -11.31 4.82
CA SER A 248 0.37 -11.35 6.25
C SER A 248 1.15 -12.39 7.05
N ARG A 249 1.54 -13.49 6.45
CA ARG A 249 2.37 -14.53 7.08
C ARG A 249 3.70 -14.03 7.63
N GLN A 250 4.25 -12.93 7.09
CA GLN A 250 5.56 -12.39 7.49
C GLN A 250 5.48 -11.58 8.80
N PHE A 251 4.35 -10.96 9.10
CA PHE A 251 4.23 -10.03 10.21
C PHE A 251 3.16 -10.40 11.25
N ARG A 252 2.26 -11.35 10.97
CA ARG A 252 1.14 -11.64 11.88
C ARG A 252 1.57 -12.08 13.28
N SER A 253 2.69 -12.80 13.40
CA SER A 253 3.22 -13.22 14.72
C SER A 253 3.88 -12.07 15.50
N ALA A 254 4.10 -10.93 14.86
CA ALA A 254 4.66 -9.74 15.48
C ALA A 254 3.59 -8.76 15.97
N VAL A 255 2.32 -8.98 15.65
CA VAL A 255 1.19 -8.16 16.10
C VAL A 255 0.65 -8.75 17.40
N GLY A 256 0.35 -7.89 18.39
CA GLY A 256 -0.34 -8.29 19.61
C GLY A 256 -1.75 -8.81 19.35
N ASP A 257 -2.33 -9.45 20.35
CA ASP A 257 -3.74 -9.84 20.30
C ASP A 257 -4.62 -8.59 20.09
N PRO A 258 -5.64 -8.66 19.21
CA PRO A 258 -6.51 -7.56 18.87
C PRO A 258 -7.44 -7.09 20.00
#